data_86e413c998a4182266ea399b3d6a88b1
#
_entry.id   86e413c998a4182266ea399b3d6a88b1
#
_cell.length_a   1.000
_cell.length_b   1.000
_cell.length_c   1.000
_cell.angle_alpha   90.00
_cell.angle_beta   90.00
_cell.angle_gamma   90.00
#
_symmetry.space_group_name_H-M   'P 1'
#
loop_
_entity.id
_entity.type
_entity.pdbx_description
1 polymer ?
#
loop_
_entity_poly.entity_id
_entity_poly.type
_entity_poly.pdbx_seq_one_letter_code
_entity_poly.pdbx_strand_id
1 'polypeptide(L)'
;MTSTAEIRHGTCFVTLAGEFDRANVDPLATEIETCLKAGSSVLFDFGAVTFVNGAVMSLLHDVLERLGDGGWLGVARPLPEIEKLLGVAGLTHLPNFRIFSTLEEALEVIDRG
;
A
#
# COMPACT_ATOMS: atom_id res chain seq x y z
N MET A 1 1.00 -13.26 -9.88
CA MET A 1 1.07 -12.42 -8.67
C MET A 1 2.50 -12.38 -8.14
N THR A 2 3.06 -11.21 -7.96
CA THR A 2 4.38 -11.02 -7.37
C THR A 2 4.35 -9.84 -6.41
N SER A 3 5.20 -9.92 -5.38
CA SER A 3 5.40 -8.81 -4.46
C SER A 3 6.86 -8.76 -4.02
N THR A 4 7.41 -7.56 -3.91
CA THR A 4 8.75 -7.34 -3.37
C THR A 4 8.68 -6.19 -2.38
N ALA A 5 9.40 -6.29 -1.28
CA ALA A 5 9.41 -5.24 -0.26
C ALA A 5 10.85 -4.85 0.08
N GLU A 6 11.07 -3.55 0.27
CA GLU A 6 12.37 -3.03 0.71
C GLU A 6 12.14 -1.85 1.65
N ILE A 7 13.10 -1.58 2.51
CA ILE A 7 13.07 -0.40 3.37
C ILE A 7 13.85 0.71 2.67
N ARG A 8 13.22 1.88 2.57
CA ARG A 8 13.80 3.03 1.91
C ARG A 8 13.51 4.28 2.74
N HIS A 9 14.54 4.83 3.36
CA HIS A 9 14.42 6.02 4.23
C HIS A 9 13.33 5.85 5.31
N GLY A 10 13.26 4.68 5.94
CA GLY A 10 12.28 4.40 6.98
C GLY A 10 10.88 4.05 6.49
N THR A 11 10.68 3.98 5.17
CA THR A 11 9.39 3.60 4.56
C THR A 11 9.51 2.21 3.96
N CYS A 12 8.51 1.39 4.22
CA CYS A 12 8.37 0.08 3.59
C CYS A 12 7.83 0.28 2.17
N PHE A 13 8.66 0.07 1.17
CA PHE A 13 8.26 0.20 -0.24
C PHE A 13 7.93 -1.19 -0.78
N VAL A 14 6.66 -1.40 -1.15
CA VAL A 14 6.15 -2.69 -1.62
C VAL A 14 5.70 -2.55 -3.07
N THR A 15 6.37 -3.28 -3.98
CA THR A 15 6.00 -3.32 -5.38
C THR A 15 5.16 -4.57 -5.62
N LEU A 16 3.97 -4.38 -6.20
CA LEU A 16 3.02 -5.45 -6.45
C LEU A 16 2.74 -5.58 -7.95
N ALA A 17 2.46 -6.80 -8.40
CA ALA A 17 2.09 -7.03 -9.79
C ALA A 17 1.09 -8.18 -9.88
N GLY A 18 0.08 -8.03 -10.75
CA GLY A 18 -0.91 -9.04 -11.02
C GLY A 18 -2.21 -8.87 -10.26
N GLU A 19 -2.87 -9.99 -9.97
CA GLU A 19 -4.15 -10.01 -9.29
C GLU A 19 -3.97 -10.37 -7.81
N PHE A 20 -4.66 -9.65 -6.94
CA PHE A 20 -4.61 -9.91 -5.50
C PHE A 20 -6.01 -10.16 -4.97
N ASP A 21 -6.21 -11.33 -4.39
CA ASP A 21 -7.49 -11.76 -3.82
C ASP A 21 -7.26 -12.51 -2.52
N ARG A 22 -8.32 -13.09 -1.97
CA ARG A 22 -8.26 -13.82 -0.70
C ARG A 22 -7.26 -15.00 -0.76
N ALA A 23 -7.06 -15.60 -1.92
CA ALA A 23 -6.18 -16.75 -2.05
C ALA A 23 -4.70 -16.39 -1.91
N ASN A 24 -4.32 -15.15 -2.21
CA ASN A 24 -2.91 -14.75 -2.21
C ASN A 24 -2.58 -13.54 -1.31
N VAL A 25 -3.55 -13.05 -0.52
CA VAL A 25 -3.32 -11.90 0.35
C VAL A 25 -2.50 -12.25 1.59
N ASP A 26 -2.57 -13.49 2.08
CA ASP A 26 -1.86 -13.90 3.30
C ASP A 26 -0.33 -13.80 3.18
N PRO A 27 0.29 -14.28 2.10
CA PRO A 27 1.73 -14.08 1.91
C PRO A 27 2.12 -12.60 1.88
N LEU A 28 1.29 -11.77 1.26
CA LEU A 28 1.52 -10.33 1.22
C LEU A 28 1.44 -9.72 2.62
N ALA A 29 0.46 -10.13 3.41
CA ALA A 29 0.30 -9.65 4.79
C ALA A 29 1.54 -9.99 5.63
N THR A 30 2.08 -11.20 5.49
CA THR A 30 3.28 -11.62 6.21
C THR A 30 4.49 -10.77 5.82
N GLU A 31 4.67 -10.51 4.54
CA GLU A 31 5.76 -9.69 4.03
C GLU A 31 5.67 -8.26 4.56
N ILE A 32 4.47 -7.70 4.58
CA ILE A 32 4.23 -6.36 5.12
C ILE A 32 4.52 -6.30 6.62
N GLU A 33 4.12 -7.31 7.39
CA GLU A 33 4.40 -7.37 8.82
C GLU A 33 5.88 -7.30 9.11
N THR A 34 6.67 -8.06 8.36
CA THR A 34 8.12 -8.06 8.51
C THR A 34 8.69 -6.66 8.21
N CYS A 35 8.18 -6.02 7.18
CA CYS A 35 8.62 -4.70 6.76
C CYS A 35 8.22 -3.61 7.76
N LEU A 36 7.03 -3.71 8.36
CA LEU A 36 6.54 -2.74 9.33
C LEU A 36 7.37 -2.68 10.60
N LYS A 37 8.03 -3.77 10.97
CA LYS A 37 8.91 -3.79 12.15
C LYS A 37 10.13 -2.90 11.97
N ALA A 38 10.51 -2.63 10.71
CA ALA A 38 11.70 -1.85 10.39
C ALA A 38 11.36 -0.45 9.88
N GLY A 39 10.10 -0.17 9.57
CA GLY A 39 9.67 1.12 9.02
C GLY A 39 8.42 1.66 9.67
N SER A 40 8.16 2.97 9.49
CA SER A 40 7.03 3.66 10.10
C SER A 40 5.92 4.01 9.10
N SER A 41 6.15 3.81 7.81
CA SER A 41 5.18 4.11 6.75
C SER A 41 5.29 3.06 5.67
N VAL A 42 4.24 2.92 4.86
CA VAL A 42 4.19 1.93 3.78
C VAL A 42 3.77 2.61 2.49
N LEU A 43 4.49 2.35 1.42
CA LEU A 43 4.08 2.76 0.08
C LEU A 43 3.90 1.52 -0.78
N PHE A 44 2.71 1.36 -1.34
CA PHE A 44 2.43 0.30 -2.32
C PHE A 44 2.49 0.87 -3.72
N ASP A 45 3.30 0.26 -4.60
CA ASP A 45 3.28 0.57 -6.02
C ASP A 45 2.27 -0.37 -6.69
N PHE A 46 1.15 0.19 -7.14
CA PHE A 46 0.07 -0.54 -7.80
C PHE A 46 0.14 -0.45 -9.33
N GLY A 47 1.21 0.08 -9.87
CA GLY A 47 1.32 0.29 -11.32
C GLY A 47 1.14 -0.96 -12.18
N ALA A 48 1.45 -2.13 -11.64
CA ALA A 48 1.30 -3.41 -12.33
C ALA A 48 0.19 -4.28 -11.72
N VAL A 49 -0.63 -3.74 -10.82
CA VAL A 49 -1.75 -4.46 -10.21
C VAL A 49 -2.98 -4.32 -11.10
N THR A 50 -3.56 -5.44 -11.50
CA THR A 50 -4.68 -5.49 -12.43
C THR A 50 -6.02 -5.82 -11.77
N PHE A 51 -6.00 -6.35 -10.55
CA PHE A 51 -7.21 -6.73 -9.83
C PHE A 51 -6.96 -6.76 -8.32
N VAL A 52 -7.92 -6.26 -7.54
CA VAL A 52 -7.97 -6.40 -6.10
C VAL A 52 -9.41 -6.65 -5.67
N ASN A 53 -9.59 -7.30 -4.50
CA ASN A 53 -10.93 -7.49 -3.93
C ASN A 53 -10.98 -7.03 -2.48
N GLY A 54 -12.09 -7.33 -1.80
CA GLY A 54 -12.32 -6.90 -0.42
C GLY A 54 -11.27 -7.35 0.58
N ALA A 55 -10.63 -8.50 0.32
CA ALA A 55 -9.58 -8.99 1.23
C ALA A 55 -8.38 -8.05 1.23
N VAL A 56 -8.04 -7.46 0.08
CA VAL A 56 -6.97 -6.47 -0.03
C VAL A 56 -7.36 -5.19 0.70
N MET A 57 -8.62 -4.75 0.56
CA MET A 57 -9.10 -3.55 1.26
C MET A 57 -9.00 -3.73 2.78
N SER A 58 -9.38 -4.91 3.29
CA SER A 58 -9.25 -5.22 4.71
C SER A 58 -7.80 -5.19 5.17
N LEU A 59 -6.89 -5.72 4.36
CA LEU A 59 -5.46 -5.68 4.66
C LEU A 59 -4.95 -4.24 4.77
N LEU A 60 -5.36 -3.36 3.85
CA LEU A 60 -4.94 -1.97 3.89
C LEU A 60 -5.47 -1.25 5.14
N HIS A 61 -6.71 -1.53 5.54
CA HIS A 61 -7.26 -1.00 6.78
C HIS A 61 -6.46 -1.46 8.00
N ASP A 62 -6.12 -2.74 8.06
CA ASP A 62 -5.32 -3.29 9.15
C ASP A 62 -3.95 -2.65 9.23
N VAL A 63 -3.31 -2.44 8.09
CA VAL A 63 -2.00 -1.79 8.04
C VAL A 63 -2.09 -0.37 8.56
N LEU A 64 -3.12 0.38 8.15
CA LEU A 64 -3.33 1.75 8.62
C LEU A 64 -3.51 1.81 10.13
N GLU A 65 -4.28 0.89 10.71
CA GLU A 65 -4.45 0.82 12.16
C GLU A 65 -3.12 0.58 12.88
N ARG A 66 -2.29 -0.29 12.34
CA ARG A 66 -0.99 -0.60 12.94
C ARG A 66 -0.01 0.55 12.84
N LEU A 67 -0.08 1.35 11.78
CA LEU A 67 0.78 2.51 11.62
C LEU A 67 0.45 3.62 12.61
N GLY A 68 -0.82 3.74 13.00
CA GLY A 68 -1.26 4.76 13.93
C GLY A 68 -1.05 6.17 13.39
N ASP A 69 -0.95 7.13 14.30
CA ASP A 69 -0.87 8.55 13.94
C ASP A 69 0.51 8.97 13.43
N GLY A 70 1.54 8.17 13.72
CA GLY A 70 2.91 8.52 13.35
C GLY A 70 3.33 8.08 11.96
N GLY A 71 2.51 7.27 11.27
CA GLY A 71 2.85 6.73 9.97
C GLY A 71 1.77 7.02 8.93
N TRP A 72 2.08 6.69 7.68
CA TRP A 72 1.13 6.83 6.58
C TRP A 72 1.20 5.62 5.65
N LEU A 73 0.11 5.40 4.92
CA LEU A 73 0.04 4.38 3.88
C LEU A 73 -0.28 5.08 2.56
N GLY A 74 0.53 4.83 1.55
CA GLY A 74 0.33 5.39 0.22
C GLY A 74 0.13 4.31 -0.82
N VAL A 75 -0.62 4.64 -1.87
CA VAL A 75 -0.82 3.79 -3.04
C VAL A 75 -0.43 4.62 -4.25
N ALA A 76 0.55 4.14 -5.01
CA ALA A 76 1.03 4.84 -6.20
C ALA A 76 0.42 4.25 -7.47
N ARG A 77 -0.04 5.11 -8.34
CA ARG A 77 -0.55 4.82 -9.69
C ARG A 77 -1.53 3.62 -9.79
N PRO A 78 -2.58 3.58 -8.96
CA PRO A 78 -3.59 2.52 -9.11
C PRO A 78 -4.39 2.74 -10.40
N LEU A 79 -4.89 1.63 -10.99
CA LEU A 79 -5.84 1.73 -12.09
C LEU A 79 -7.09 2.49 -11.61
N PRO A 80 -7.79 3.21 -12.51
CA PRO A 80 -8.99 3.97 -12.12
C PRO A 80 -10.05 3.14 -11.38
N GLU A 81 -10.27 1.89 -11.79
CA GLU A 81 -11.22 1.00 -11.12
C GLU A 81 -10.78 0.68 -9.69
N ILE A 82 -9.48 0.52 -9.49
CA ILE A 82 -8.91 0.22 -8.17
C ILE A 82 -8.98 1.46 -7.29
N GLU A 83 -8.66 2.62 -7.83
CA GLU A 83 -8.78 3.88 -7.10
C GLU A 83 -10.21 4.09 -6.61
N LYS A 84 -11.19 3.78 -7.46
CA LYS A 84 -12.60 3.87 -7.10
C LYS A 84 -12.93 2.94 -5.94
N LEU A 85 -12.42 1.71 -5.96
CA LEU A 85 -12.62 0.75 -4.87
C LEU A 85 -12.03 1.24 -3.55
N LEU A 86 -10.86 1.88 -3.60
CA LEU A 86 -10.24 2.47 -2.42
C LEU A 86 -11.15 3.53 -1.80
N GLY A 87 -11.79 4.34 -2.64
CA GLY A 87 -12.76 5.35 -2.20
C GLY A 87 -14.00 4.74 -1.58
N VAL A 88 -14.57 3.71 -2.23
CA VAL A 88 -15.76 3.01 -1.73
C VAL A 88 -15.47 2.32 -0.39
N ALA A 89 -14.27 1.81 -0.22
CA ALA A 89 -13.85 1.19 1.05
C ALA A 89 -13.61 2.20 2.18
N GLY A 90 -13.70 3.50 1.89
CA GLY A 90 -13.52 4.55 2.89
C GLY A 90 -12.08 4.94 3.19
N LEU A 91 -11.13 4.32 2.49
CA LEU A 91 -9.70 4.58 2.75
C LEU A 91 -9.30 6.02 2.44
N THR A 92 -9.85 6.60 1.37
CA THR A 92 -9.50 7.95 0.95
C THR A 92 -9.92 9.04 1.94
N HIS A 93 -10.79 8.71 2.90
CA HIS A 93 -11.23 9.64 3.93
C HIS A 93 -10.34 9.61 5.18
N LEU A 94 -9.42 8.67 5.26
CA LEU A 94 -8.54 8.55 6.42
C LEU A 94 -7.36 9.52 6.30
N PRO A 95 -6.99 10.22 7.39
CA PRO A 95 -5.99 11.29 7.31
C PRO A 95 -4.58 10.82 6.96
N ASN A 96 -4.27 9.57 7.25
CA ASN A 96 -2.94 9.01 6.98
C ASN A 96 -2.89 8.09 5.75
N PHE A 97 -3.93 8.17 4.89
CA PHE A 97 -3.96 7.45 3.61
C PHE A 97 -3.71 8.44 2.47
N ARG A 98 -2.87 8.05 1.51
CA ARG A 98 -2.53 8.90 0.36
C ARG A 98 -2.57 8.12 -0.94
N ILE A 99 -3.01 8.78 -2.03
CA ILE A 99 -2.90 8.23 -3.38
C ILE A 99 -1.98 9.14 -4.18
N PHE A 100 -1.04 8.54 -4.89
CA PHE A 100 -0.10 9.25 -5.76
C PHE A 100 -0.40 8.89 -7.21
N SER A 101 -0.52 9.89 -8.06
CA SER A 101 -0.80 9.68 -9.49
C SER A 101 0.38 9.03 -10.20
N THR A 102 1.60 9.32 -9.75
CA THR A 102 2.82 8.77 -10.33
C THR A 102 3.72 8.20 -9.25
N LEU A 103 4.57 7.26 -9.65
CA LEU A 103 5.55 6.70 -8.72
C LEU A 103 6.58 7.76 -8.33
N GLU A 104 6.91 8.67 -9.24
CA GLU A 104 7.87 9.74 -8.98
C GLU A 104 7.42 10.64 -7.83
N GLU A 105 6.14 11.03 -7.79
CA GLU A 105 5.59 11.82 -6.68
C GLU A 105 5.74 11.08 -5.34
N ALA A 106 5.45 9.79 -5.35
CA ALA A 106 5.55 8.97 -4.14
C ALA A 106 6.99 8.86 -3.65
N LEU A 107 7.91 8.62 -4.56
CA LEU A 107 9.34 8.50 -4.22
C LEU A 107 9.92 9.81 -3.70
N GLU A 108 9.44 10.95 -4.22
CA GLU A 108 9.85 12.26 -3.69
C GLU A 108 9.51 12.40 -2.22
N VAL A 109 8.30 11.99 -1.83
CA VAL A 109 7.88 12.04 -0.42
C VAL A 109 8.78 11.17 0.46
N ILE A 110 9.10 9.97 0.00
CA ILE A 110 9.99 9.05 0.71
C ILE A 110 11.39 9.64 0.84
N ASP A 111 11.95 10.14 -0.26
CA ASP A 111 13.34 10.59 -0.31
C ASP A 111 13.57 11.91 0.45
N ARG A 112 12.53 12.69 0.67
CA ARG A 112 12.61 13.88 1.51
C ARG A 112 12.62 13.52 3.00
N GLY A 113 12.18 12.34 3.29
CA GLY A 113 12.20 11.74 4.62
C GLY A 113 11.56 12.35 5.69
#